data_9cc45864d16b1c47777f1dc431dbece9
#
_entry.id   9cc45864d16b1c47777f1dc431dbece9
#
_cell.length_a   1.000
_cell.length_b   1.000
_cell.length_c   1.000
_cell.angle_alpha   90.00
_cell.angle_beta   90.00
_cell.angle_gamma   90.00
#
_symmetry.space_group_name_H-M   'P 1'
#
loop_
_entity.id
_entity.type
_entity.pdbx_description
1 polymer ?
#
loop_
_entity_poly.entity_id
_entity_poly.type
_entity_poly.pdbx_seq_one_letter_code
_entity_poly.pdbx_strand_id
1 'polypeptide(L)'
;GKTYVNDYQIRQYYVTRERQSYSAALDWDINANHKLTFKGIFNNRNDWENRYRTTLKDLDPDGNATVRIQTKAGTPDNRNARLERQRTMDFALGGEHLFGALSMDWHASYAKASEERPNERYIDFQLKKQKFDMDLSDERQPFASPKTGSTMTLNDEFSLKELTEQQEDIKEQDLKFSANFKLPLKNGNKLKFGAKVVRKTKDKEVDFYEYSPLDEDAFMTNSLANTVDQTNKNF
;
A
#
# COMPACT_ATOMS: atom_id res chain seq x y z
N GLY A 1 -27.48 27.65 1.38
CA GLY A 1 -26.22 27.56 0.62
C GLY A 1 -26.37 26.56 -0.49
N LYS A 2 -25.69 26.76 -1.62
CA LYS A 2 -25.65 25.75 -2.70
C LYS A 2 -24.57 24.73 -2.36
N THR A 3 -24.87 23.46 -2.53
CA THR A 3 -23.88 22.37 -2.49
C THR A 3 -23.02 22.46 -3.75
N TYR A 4 -21.69 22.36 -3.62
CA TYR A 4 -20.76 22.30 -4.74
C TYR A 4 -19.62 21.33 -4.43
N VAL A 5 -18.95 20.86 -5.46
CA VAL A 5 -17.79 19.96 -5.36
C VAL A 5 -16.52 20.83 -5.42
N ASN A 6 -15.66 20.73 -4.42
CA ASN A 6 -14.39 21.48 -4.40
C ASN A 6 -13.29 20.79 -5.19
N ASP A 7 -13.23 19.47 -5.12
CA ASP A 7 -12.29 18.64 -5.87
C ASP A 7 -13.03 17.50 -6.58
N TYR A 8 -12.82 17.40 -7.89
CA TYR A 8 -13.35 16.33 -8.72
C TYR A 8 -12.21 15.53 -9.33
N GLN A 9 -12.20 14.22 -9.20
CA GLN A 9 -11.09 13.38 -9.64
C GLN A 9 -11.57 12.21 -10.49
N ILE A 10 -10.91 12.02 -11.64
CA ILE A 10 -11.01 10.81 -12.46
C ILE A 10 -9.69 10.07 -12.35
N ARG A 11 -9.73 8.79 -12.02
CA ARG A 11 -8.54 7.94 -11.86
C ARG A 11 -8.67 6.70 -12.73
N GLN A 12 -7.59 6.36 -13.41
CA GLN A 12 -7.45 5.13 -14.17
C GLN A 12 -6.23 4.37 -13.66
N TYR A 13 -6.43 3.11 -13.34
CA TYR A 13 -5.39 2.23 -12.83
C TYR A 13 -5.12 1.10 -13.80
N TYR A 14 -3.84 0.78 -13.98
CA TYR A 14 -3.37 -0.44 -14.60
C TYR A 14 -2.60 -1.18 -13.52
N VAL A 15 -3.07 -2.36 -13.14
CA VAL A 15 -2.52 -3.12 -12.01
C VAL A 15 -2.37 -4.58 -12.42
N THR A 16 -1.16 -5.10 -12.24
CA THR A 16 -0.90 -6.53 -12.25
C THR A 16 -0.43 -6.96 -10.89
N ARG A 17 -1.04 -8.01 -10.37
CA ARG A 17 -0.75 -8.58 -9.05
C ARG A 17 -0.36 -10.04 -9.18
N GLU A 18 0.85 -10.34 -8.73
CA GLU A 18 1.36 -11.70 -8.60
C GLU A 18 1.43 -12.07 -7.11
N ARG A 19 0.86 -13.22 -6.77
CA ARG A 19 0.88 -13.76 -5.41
C ARG A 19 1.41 -15.18 -5.41
N GLN A 20 2.27 -15.46 -4.43
CA GLN A 20 2.76 -16.80 -4.14
C GLN A 20 2.55 -17.06 -2.65
N SER A 21 1.97 -18.20 -2.32
CA SER A 21 1.71 -18.59 -0.93
C SER A 21 2.09 -20.05 -0.74
N TYR A 22 2.88 -20.30 0.28
CA TYR A 22 3.30 -21.64 0.68
C TYR A 22 2.97 -21.82 2.15
N SER A 23 2.41 -22.97 2.50
CA SER A 23 2.14 -23.30 3.89
C SER A 23 2.44 -24.77 4.17
N ALA A 24 2.88 -25.04 5.37
CA ALA A 24 3.08 -26.41 5.87
C ALA A 24 2.61 -26.49 7.33
N ALA A 25 2.04 -27.62 7.69
CA ALA A 25 1.67 -27.93 9.05
C ALA A 25 2.02 -29.39 9.34
N LEU A 26 2.53 -29.63 10.55
CA LEU A 26 2.86 -30.96 11.05
C LEU A 26 2.38 -31.07 12.49
N ASP A 27 1.59 -32.08 12.74
CA ASP A 27 1.22 -32.54 14.09
C ASP A 27 1.91 -33.86 14.33
N TRP A 28 2.64 -33.93 15.42
CA TRP A 28 3.41 -35.14 15.81
C TRP A 28 3.04 -35.58 17.22
N ASP A 29 2.28 -36.66 17.30
CA ASP A 29 1.98 -37.35 18.56
C ASP A 29 3.17 -38.24 18.90
N ILE A 30 4.05 -37.76 19.78
CA ILE A 30 5.23 -38.52 20.26
C ILE A 30 4.76 -39.76 21.04
N ASN A 31 3.74 -39.58 21.88
CA ASN A 31 3.02 -40.61 22.61
C ASN A 31 1.70 -40.04 23.14
N ALA A 32 0.93 -40.79 23.89
CA ALA A 32 -0.37 -40.41 24.45
C ALA A 32 -0.34 -39.13 25.31
N ASN A 33 0.83 -38.74 25.83
CA ASN A 33 0.97 -37.61 26.75
C ASN A 33 1.73 -36.42 26.17
N HIS A 34 2.32 -36.55 24.97
CA HIS A 34 3.18 -35.52 24.39
C HIS A 34 2.91 -35.35 22.92
N LYS A 35 2.51 -34.15 22.55
CA LYS A 35 2.27 -33.71 21.16
C LYS A 35 3.11 -32.48 20.86
N LEU A 36 3.67 -32.44 19.66
CA LEU A 36 4.30 -31.26 19.07
C LEU A 36 3.55 -30.83 17.82
N THR A 37 3.51 -29.55 17.60
CA THR A 37 2.93 -28.94 16.38
C THR A 37 3.91 -27.99 15.74
N PHE A 38 3.99 -28.01 14.42
CA PHE A 38 4.69 -27.03 13.62
C PHE A 38 3.73 -26.44 12.60
N LYS A 39 3.79 -25.13 12.43
CA LYS A 39 3.07 -24.42 11.35
C LYS A 39 3.99 -23.40 10.72
N GLY A 40 3.98 -23.34 9.40
CA GLY A 40 4.75 -22.36 8.65
C GLY A 40 3.93 -21.82 7.50
N ILE A 41 4.04 -20.51 7.27
CA ILE A 41 3.46 -19.85 6.11
C ILE A 41 4.46 -18.84 5.54
N PHE A 42 4.53 -18.77 4.22
CA PHE A 42 5.25 -17.75 3.49
C PHE A 42 4.36 -17.19 2.39
N ASN A 43 4.26 -15.87 2.32
CA ASN A 43 3.55 -15.17 1.25
C ASN A 43 4.48 -14.15 0.62
N ASN A 44 4.41 -14.05 -0.70
CA ASN A 44 5.01 -12.99 -1.48
C ASN A 44 3.96 -12.39 -2.41
N ARG A 45 3.86 -11.07 -2.45
CA ARG A 45 2.99 -10.31 -3.33
C ARG A 45 3.79 -9.23 -4.02
N ASN A 46 3.70 -9.18 -5.33
CA ASN A 46 4.21 -8.10 -6.14
C ASN A 46 3.03 -7.43 -6.84
N ASP A 47 2.87 -6.14 -6.64
CA ASP A 47 1.88 -5.31 -7.31
C ASP A 47 2.63 -4.29 -8.18
N TRP A 48 2.45 -4.39 -9.50
CA TRP A 48 2.88 -3.36 -10.44
C TRP A 48 1.68 -2.50 -10.77
N GLU A 49 1.82 -1.19 -10.59
CA GLU A 49 0.73 -0.24 -10.76
C GLU A 49 1.20 0.98 -11.54
N ASN A 50 0.44 1.35 -12.58
CA ASN A 50 0.44 2.67 -13.16
C ASN A 50 -0.91 3.33 -12.90
N ARG A 51 -0.90 4.62 -12.58
CA ARG A 51 -2.13 5.38 -12.33
C ARG A 51 -2.07 6.72 -13.06
N TYR A 52 -3.11 6.98 -13.80
CA TYR A 52 -3.41 8.30 -14.33
C TYR A 52 -4.51 8.93 -13.50
N ARG A 53 -4.33 10.20 -13.17
CA ARG A 53 -5.32 10.97 -12.42
C ARG A 53 -5.48 12.35 -13.01
N THR A 54 -6.70 12.69 -13.40
CA THR A 54 -7.11 14.07 -13.71
C THR A 54 -7.86 14.59 -12.50
N THR A 55 -7.49 15.79 -12.04
CA THR A 55 -8.14 16.47 -10.91
C THR A 55 -8.57 17.86 -11.38
N LEU A 56 -9.83 18.21 -11.19
CA LEU A 56 -10.29 19.59 -11.16
C LEU A 56 -10.17 20.05 -9.71
N LYS A 57 -9.15 20.85 -9.42
CA LYS A 57 -8.79 21.29 -8.08
C LYS A 57 -9.28 22.71 -7.85
N ASP A 58 -9.66 22.99 -6.60
CA ASP A 58 -10.16 24.30 -6.17
C ASP A 58 -11.34 24.74 -7.03
N LEU A 59 -12.24 23.81 -7.36
CA LEU A 59 -13.43 24.06 -8.13
C LEU A 59 -14.38 24.94 -7.33
N ASP A 60 -14.73 26.09 -7.88
CA ASP A 60 -15.62 27.04 -7.24
C ASP A 60 -17.07 26.92 -7.77
N PRO A 61 -18.06 27.59 -7.14
CA PRO A 61 -19.45 27.57 -7.60
C PRO A 61 -19.69 28.12 -9.01
N ASP A 62 -18.76 28.91 -9.55
CA ASP A 62 -18.81 29.48 -10.90
C ASP A 62 -18.17 28.53 -11.93
N GLY A 63 -17.61 27.42 -11.46
CA GLY A 63 -16.98 26.39 -12.26
C GLY A 63 -15.50 26.67 -12.58
N ASN A 64 -14.86 27.65 -11.94
CA ASN A 64 -13.43 27.86 -12.12
C ASN A 64 -12.63 26.79 -11.41
N ALA A 65 -11.60 26.27 -12.05
CA ALA A 65 -10.73 25.22 -11.49
C ALA A 65 -9.30 25.29 -12.05
N THR A 66 -8.39 24.65 -11.33
CA THR A 66 -7.08 24.24 -11.83
C THR A 66 -7.16 22.77 -12.22
N VAL A 67 -6.87 22.46 -13.48
CA VAL A 67 -6.75 21.07 -13.95
C VAL A 67 -5.37 20.56 -13.59
N ARG A 68 -5.30 19.39 -12.96
CA ARG A 68 -4.05 18.68 -12.71
C ARG A 68 -4.11 17.31 -13.39
N ILE A 69 -3.04 16.95 -14.08
CA ILE A 69 -2.84 15.62 -14.67
C ILE A 69 -1.62 15.00 -14.00
N GLN A 70 -1.84 13.89 -13.29
CA GLN A 70 -0.77 13.19 -12.59
C GLN A 70 -0.64 11.77 -13.10
N THR A 71 0.60 11.38 -13.38
CA THR A 71 0.99 9.99 -13.61
C THR A 71 1.78 9.47 -12.42
N LYS A 72 1.39 8.30 -11.90
CA LYS A 72 2.18 7.50 -10.98
C LYS A 72 2.73 6.30 -11.72
N ALA A 73 4.04 6.11 -11.64
CA ALA A 73 4.76 5.06 -12.34
C ALA A 73 6.02 4.63 -11.56
N GLY A 74 6.89 3.89 -12.18
CA GLY A 74 8.20 3.48 -11.65
C GLY A 74 9.31 3.61 -12.68
N THR A 75 10.35 2.80 -12.55
CA THR A 75 11.50 2.76 -13.42
C THR A 75 11.44 1.59 -14.41
N PRO A 76 12.28 1.56 -15.47
CA PRO A 76 12.39 0.43 -16.38
C PRO A 76 12.67 -0.90 -15.66
N ASP A 77 13.47 -0.90 -14.60
CA ASP A 77 13.76 -2.07 -13.78
C ASP A 77 12.51 -2.70 -13.14
N ASN A 78 11.46 -1.89 -12.99
CA ASN A 78 10.16 -2.29 -12.46
C ASN A 78 9.05 -2.25 -13.53
N ARG A 79 9.38 -2.55 -14.79
CA ARG A 79 8.42 -2.57 -15.91
C ARG A 79 7.80 -1.19 -16.20
N ASN A 80 8.47 -0.10 -15.89
CA ASN A 80 7.94 1.28 -15.92
C ASN A 80 6.65 1.45 -15.09
N ALA A 81 6.51 0.67 -14.02
CA ALA A 81 5.39 0.72 -13.11
C ALA A 81 5.87 0.87 -11.67
N ARG A 82 5.06 1.48 -10.84
CA ARG A 82 5.30 1.46 -9.39
C ARG A 82 5.20 0.01 -8.91
N LEU A 83 6.28 -0.51 -8.34
CA LEU A 83 6.28 -1.82 -7.69
C LEU A 83 6.04 -1.66 -6.19
N GLU A 84 5.09 -2.43 -5.65
CA GLU A 84 4.96 -2.69 -4.23
C GLU A 84 5.17 -4.19 -4.00
N ARG A 85 6.21 -4.52 -3.25
CA ARG A 85 6.53 -5.90 -2.88
C ARG A 85 6.25 -6.10 -1.41
N GLN A 86 5.36 -7.03 -1.10
CA GLN A 86 5.06 -7.40 0.28
C GLN A 86 5.42 -8.86 0.50
N ARG A 87 6.16 -9.14 1.57
CA ARG A 87 6.50 -10.49 2.01
C ARG A 87 6.11 -10.68 3.44
N THR A 88 5.50 -11.81 3.74
CA THR A 88 5.20 -12.22 5.11
C THR A 88 5.60 -13.66 5.30
N MET A 89 6.21 -13.95 6.43
CA MET A 89 6.44 -15.31 6.90
C MET A 89 6.10 -15.40 8.37
N ASP A 90 5.54 -16.54 8.75
CA ASP A 90 5.26 -16.89 10.14
C ASP A 90 5.62 -18.36 10.35
N PHE A 91 6.40 -18.63 11.38
CA PHE A 91 6.73 -19.96 11.83
C PHE A 91 6.31 -20.10 13.29
N ALA A 92 5.56 -21.15 13.58
CA ALA A 92 5.07 -21.43 14.91
C ALA A 92 5.39 -22.88 15.31
N LEU A 93 5.87 -23.03 16.52
CA LEU A 93 6.04 -24.30 17.21
C LEU A 93 5.14 -24.32 18.44
N GLY A 94 4.48 -25.42 18.69
CA GLY A 94 3.67 -25.64 19.87
C GLY A 94 3.90 -26.99 20.45
N GLY A 95 3.61 -27.15 21.73
CA GLY A 95 3.65 -28.43 22.39
C GLY A 95 2.58 -28.55 23.46
N GLU A 96 2.00 -29.72 23.56
CA GLU A 96 1.07 -30.12 24.61
C GLU A 96 1.66 -31.29 25.34
N HIS A 97 1.71 -31.22 26.68
CA HIS A 97 2.38 -32.21 27.52
C HIS A 97 1.53 -32.48 28.72
N LEU A 98 1.47 -33.77 29.08
CA LEU A 98 0.84 -34.24 30.30
C LEU A 98 1.91 -34.93 31.18
N PHE A 99 2.25 -34.29 32.30
CA PHE A 99 3.20 -34.78 33.28
C PHE A 99 2.45 -35.25 34.54
N GLY A 100 1.97 -36.48 34.52
CA GLY A 100 1.06 -36.97 35.54
C GLY A 100 -0.26 -36.20 35.53
N ALA A 101 -0.55 -35.44 36.58
CA ALA A 101 -1.74 -34.59 36.66
C ALA A 101 -1.53 -33.18 36.09
N LEU A 102 -0.30 -32.73 35.85
CA LEU A 102 0.02 -31.43 35.34
C LEU A 102 -0.06 -31.42 33.82
N SER A 103 -0.97 -30.62 33.25
CA SER A 103 -0.98 -30.30 31.81
C SER A 103 -0.18 -29.03 31.56
N MET A 104 0.63 -29.05 30.52
CA MET A 104 1.37 -27.88 30.02
C MET A 104 1.10 -27.72 28.53
N ASP A 105 0.80 -26.52 28.09
CA ASP A 105 0.88 -26.13 26.70
C ASP A 105 1.83 -24.94 26.52
N TRP A 106 2.59 -24.96 25.43
CA TRP A 106 3.46 -23.85 25.07
C TRP A 106 3.39 -23.57 23.60
N HIS A 107 3.69 -22.31 23.26
CA HIS A 107 3.71 -21.84 21.91
C HIS A 107 4.86 -20.84 21.73
N ALA A 108 5.66 -21.05 20.68
CA ALA A 108 6.70 -20.14 20.24
C ALA A 108 6.42 -19.77 18.79
N SER A 109 6.52 -18.49 18.44
CA SER A 109 6.39 -18.07 17.04
C SER A 109 7.37 -16.96 16.69
N TYR A 110 7.79 -16.98 15.42
CA TYR A 110 8.57 -15.96 14.79
C TYR A 110 7.86 -15.53 13.49
N ALA A 111 7.48 -14.27 13.43
CA ALA A 111 6.89 -13.67 12.25
C ALA A 111 7.78 -12.54 11.72
N LYS A 112 7.87 -12.43 10.40
CA LYS A 112 8.52 -11.32 9.71
C LYS A 112 7.62 -10.83 8.58
N ALA A 113 7.45 -9.51 8.49
CA ALA A 113 6.81 -8.84 7.38
C ALA A 113 7.74 -7.79 6.79
N SER A 114 7.69 -7.61 5.49
CA SER A 114 8.35 -6.49 4.81
C SER A 114 7.47 -5.93 3.70
N GLU A 115 7.59 -4.63 3.49
CA GLU A 115 7.04 -3.92 2.34
C GLU A 115 8.14 -3.06 1.73
N GLU A 116 8.36 -3.24 0.44
CA GLU A 116 9.36 -2.51 -0.34
C GLU A 116 8.64 -1.79 -1.48
N ARG A 117 8.89 -0.49 -1.64
CA ARG A 117 8.46 0.33 -2.78
C ARG A 117 9.68 0.99 -3.40
N PRO A 118 10.42 0.26 -4.22
CA PRO A 118 11.55 0.84 -4.91
C PRO A 118 11.05 1.76 -6.03
N ASN A 119 11.53 3.00 -6.08
CA ASN A 119 11.35 3.92 -7.21
C ASN A 119 9.87 4.21 -7.56
N GLU A 120 9.06 4.59 -6.60
CA GLU A 120 7.74 5.17 -6.86
C GLU A 120 7.91 6.61 -7.36
N ARG A 121 7.40 6.92 -8.54
CA ARG A 121 7.56 8.23 -9.20
C ARG A 121 6.21 8.86 -9.49
N TYR A 122 6.15 10.18 -9.29
CA TYR A 122 5.03 11.01 -9.69
C TYR A 122 5.50 12.13 -10.58
N ILE A 123 4.78 12.35 -11.66
CA ILE A 123 4.88 13.54 -12.47
C ILE A 123 3.51 14.19 -12.54
N ASP A 124 3.44 15.49 -12.31
CA ASP A 124 2.20 16.25 -12.21
C ASP A 124 2.30 17.53 -13.07
N PHE A 125 1.34 17.69 -13.96
CA PHE A 125 1.20 18.89 -14.78
C PHE A 125 -0.07 19.63 -14.37
N GLN A 126 -0.06 20.96 -14.49
CA GLN A 126 -1.19 21.80 -14.16
C GLN A 126 -1.53 22.79 -15.26
N LEU A 127 -2.83 23.08 -15.36
CA LEU A 127 -3.39 24.10 -16.20
C LEU A 127 -4.37 24.91 -15.37
N LYS A 128 -4.05 26.21 -15.16
CA LYS A 128 -4.84 27.11 -14.30
C LYS A 128 -5.97 27.79 -15.09
N LYS A 129 -6.92 28.37 -14.35
CA LYS A 129 -7.99 29.26 -14.88
C LYS A 129 -8.88 28.59 -15.93
N GLN A 130 -9.19 27.31 -15.74
CA GLN A 130 -10.14 26.60 -16.57
C GLN A 130 -11.57 26.76 -16.04
N LYS A 131 -12.57 26.58 -16.89
CA LYS A 131 -13.98 26.65 -16.50
C LYS A 131 -14.72 25.38 -16.88
N PHE A 132 -15.57 24.93 -15.99
CA PHE A 132 -16.36 23.71 -16.14
C PHE A 132 -17.83 23.95 -15.81
N ASP A 133 -18.70 23.20 -16.47
CA ASP A 133 -20.06 22.97 -16.02
C ASP A 133 -20.09 21.64 -15.26
N MET A 134 -20.69 21.68 -14.07
CA MET A 134 -20.84 20.51 -13.21
C MET A 134 -22.30 20.03 -13.24
N ASP A 135 -22.51 18.79 -13.64
CA ASP A 135 -23.77 18.11 -13.47
C ASP A 135 -23.70 17.26 -12.18
N LEU A 136 -24.48 17.65 -11.18
CA LEU A 136 -24.62 16.97 -9.88
C LEU A 136 -26.02 16.40 -9.71
N SER A 137 -26.78 16.19 -10.78
CA SER A 137 -28.12 15.62 -10.74
C SER A 137 -28.13 14.19 -10.23
N ASP A 138 -27.07 13.43 -10.48
CA ASP A 138 -26.77 12.17 -9.82
C ASP A 138 -25.48 12.33 -8.98
N GLU A 139 -25.65 12.39 -7.66
CA GLU A 139 -24.51 12.52 -6.71
C GLU A 139 -23.54 11.35 -6.76
N ARG A 140 -23.95 10.19 -7.28
CA ARG A 140 -23.10 9.00 -7.42
C ARG A 140 -22.30 8.99 -8.73
N GLN A 141 -22.74 9.79 -9.72
CA GLN A 141 -22.12 9.91 -11.03
C GLN A 141 -21.99 11.39 -11.43
N PRO A 142 -21.29 12.21 -10.64
CA PRO A 142 -21.08 13.60 -10.97
C PRO A 142 -20.30 13.70 -12.28
N PHE A 143 -20.67 14.65 -13.12
CA PHE A 143 -20.03 14.86 -14.42
C PHE A 143 -19.56 16.30 -14.58
N ALA A 144 -18.33 16.46 -15.10
CA ALA A 144 -17.74 17.76 -15.38
C ALA A 144 -17.50 17.90 -16.89
N SER A 145 -17.98 18.96 -17.48
CA SER A 145 -17.73 19.29 -18.89
C SER A 145 -17.01 20.64 -19.03
N PRO A 146 -15.96 20.72 -19.88
CA PRO A 146 -15.28 22.00 -20.13
C PRO A 146 -16.21 22.99 -20.76
N LYS A 147 -16.21 24.24 -20.29
CA LYS A 147 -16.90 25.36 -20.96
C LYS A 147 -16.17 25.80 -22.23
N THR A 148 -16.89 26.47 -23.09
CA THR A 148 -16.31 27.10 -24.30
C THR A 148 -15.11 27.98 -23.92
N GLY A 149 -14.00 27.82 -24.65
CA GLY A 149 -12.74 28.51 -24.39
C GLY A 149 -11.81 27.83 -23.42
N SER A 150 -12.15 26.60 -22.91
CA SER A 150 -11.22 25.78 -22.19
C SER A 150 -10.10 25.28 -23.10
N THR A 151 -8.85 25.33 -22.60
CA THR A 151 -7.64 24.87 -23.30
C THR A 151 -7.14 23.50 -22.77
N MET A 152 -7.96 22.78 -22.00
CA MET A 152 -7.52 21.51 -21.36
C MET A 152 -7.19 20.38 -22.35
N THR A 153 -7.51 20.54 -23.62
CA THR A 153 -7.10 19.62 -24.70
C THR A 153 -5.77 19.97 -25.33
N LEU A 154 -5.19 21.13 -24.99
CA LEU A 154 -3.93 21.62 -25.52
C LEU A 154 -2.79 21.28 -24.57
N ASN A 155 -2.00 20.28 -24.92
CA ASN A 155 -0.92 19.77 -24.06
C ASN A 155 0.20 20.78 -23.81
N ASP A 156 0.41 21.71 -24.71
CA ASP A 156 1.39 22.80 -24.60
C ASP A 156 1.02 23.87 -23.58
N GLU A 157 -0.23 23.97 -23.20
CA GLU A 157 -0.72 24.86 -22.14
C GLU A 157 -0.49 24.34 -20.72
N PHE A 158 -0.22 23.04 -20.57
CA PHE A 158 0.09 22.43 -19.28
C PHE A 158 1.54 22.63 -18.88
N SER A 159 1.77 23.19 -17.71
CA SER A 159 3.12 23.35 -17.13
C SER A 159 3.42 22.27 -16.08
N LEU A 160 4.69 21.85 -15.98
CA LEU A 160 5.15 20.94 -14.95
C LEU A 160 4.89 21.56 -13.56
N LYS A 161 4.27 20.79 -12.67
CA LYS A 161 3.99 21.20 -11.30
C LYS A 161 4.87 20.49 -10.30
N GLU A 162 5.08 19.19 -10.50
CA GLU A 162 5.77 18.34 -9.53
C GLU A 162 6.43 17.16 -10.25
N LEU A 163 7.65 16.86 -9.86
CA LEU A 163 8.34 15.63 -10.20
C LEU A 163 8.97 15.09 -8.93
N THR A 164 8.47 13.96 -8.45
CA THR A 164 8.94 13.35 -7.21
C THR A 164 9.32 11.90 -7.40
N GLU A 165 10.25 11.43 -6.58
CA GLU A 165 10.66 10.04 -6.49
C GLU A 165 10.72 9.63 -5.01
N GLN A 166 10.20 8.46 -4.69
CA GLN A 166 10.21 7.92 -3.35
C GLN A 166 10.66 6.47 -3.37
N GLN A 167 11.49 6.13 -2.38
CA GLN A 167 11.83 4.75 -2.03
C GLN A 167 11.36 4.49 -0.60
N GLU A 168 10.75 3.36 -0.35
CA GLU A 168 10.26 3.00 0.98
C GLU A 168 10.59 1.53 1.27
N ASP A 169 11.20 1.30 2.44
CA ASP A 169 11.44 -0.02 2.99
C ASP A 169 10.87 -0.09 4.42
N ILE A 170 9.98 -1.04 4.64
CA ILE A 170 9.38 -1.30 5.95
C ILE A 170 9.65 -2.74 6.32
N LYS A 171 10.20 -2.95 7.52
CA LYS A 171 10.46 -4.28 8.10
C LYS A 171 9.84 -4.38 9.47
N GLU A 172 9.14 -5.48 9.72
CA GLU A 172 8.54 -5.78 11.01
C GLU A 172 8.89 -7.22 11.42
N GLN A 173 9.24 -7.42 12.69
CA GLN A 173 9.55 -8.71 13.25
C GLN A 173 8.86 -8.89 14.60
N ASP A 174 8.22 -10.03 14.78
CA ASP A 174 7.57 -10.45 16.01
C ASP A 174 8.16 -11.75 16.52
N LEU A 175 8.61 -11.77 17.76
CA LEU A 175 8.97 -12.97 18.48
C LEU A 175 8.02 -13.13 19.67
N LYS A 176 7.36 -14.28 19.75
CA LYS A 176 6.39 -14.58 20.80
C LYS A 176 6.71 -15.92 21.45
N PHE A 177 6.58 -15.97 22.77
CA PHE A 177 6.62 -17.20 23.53
C PHE A 177 5.54 -17.16 24.58
N SER A 178 4.84 -18.27 24.78
CA SER A 178 3.89 -18.45 25.89
C SER A 178 3.95 -19.87 26.41
N ALA A 179 3.73 -20.02 27.71
CA ALA A 179 3.54 -21.30 28.35
C ALA A 179 2.42 -21.21 29.38
N ASN A 180 1.52 -22.18 29.37
CA ASN A 180 0.40 -22.29 30.27
C ASN A 180 0.43 -23.62 30.98
N PHE A 181 0.01 -23.62 32.22
CA PHE A 181 0.00 -24.81 33.11
C PHE A 181 -1.40 -24.92 33.70
N LYS A 182 -1.86 -26.16 33.83
CA LYS A 182 -3.12 -26.52 34.47
C LYS A 182 -2.92 -27.72 35.35
N LEU A 183 -3.21 -27.54 36.63
CA LEU A 183 -3.14 -28.58 37.63
C LEU A 183 -4.54 -28.79 38.21
N PRO A 184 -5.15 -29.99 38.07
CA PRO A 184 -6.37 -30.35 38.78
C PRO A 184 -6.07 -30.50 40.27
N LEU A 185 -6.92 -29.92 41.10
CA LEU A 185 -6.87 -30.02 42.53
C LEU A 185 -7.99 -30.91 43.05
N LYS A 186 -7.97 -31.21 44.36
CA LYS A 186 -9.07 -31.95 44.99
C LYS A 186 -10.41 -31.22 44.89
N ASN A 187 -11.50 -31.92 44.95
CA ASN A 187 -12.87 -31.38 44.90
C ASN A 187 -13.27 -30.71 43.58
N GLY A 188 -12.69 -31.14 42.46
CA GLY A 188 -13.03 -30.58 41.15
C GLY A 188 -12.42 -29.20 40.84
N ASN A 189 -11.68 -28.61 41.74
CA ASN A 189 -10.97 -27.36 41.54
C ASN A 189 -9.78 -27.51 40.57
N LYS A 190 -9.35 -26.41 39.96
CA LYS A 190 -8.21 -26.37 39.02
C LYS A 190 -7.38 -25.14 39.29
N LEU A 191 -6.08 -25.29 39.36
CA LEU A 191 -5.11 -24.19 39.31
C LEU A 191 -4.66 -23.98 37.86
N LYS A 192 -4.69 -22.75 37.37
CA LYS A 192 -4.15 -22.37 36.06
C LYS A 192 -3.22 -21.19 36.25
N PHE A 193 -2.07 -21.24 35.60
CA PHE A 193 -1.10 -20.16 35.55
C PHE A 193 -0.31 -20.23 34.26
N GLY A 194 0.30 -19.15 33.86
CA GLY A 194 1.09 -19.08 32.64
C GLY A 194 1.78 -17.74 32.49
N ALA A 195 2.63 -17.67 31.48
CA ALA A 195 3.32 -16.45 31.10
C ALA A 195 3.38 -16.32 29.58
N LYS A 196 3.43 -15.08 29.11
CA LYS A 196 3.60 -14.73 27.70
C LYS A 196 4.60 -13.60 27.58
N VAL A 197 5.55 -13.74 26.66
CA VAL A 197 6.51 -12.70 26.27
C VAL A 197 6.32 -12.42 24.80
N VAL A 198 6.34 -11.12 24.46
CA VAL A 198 6.25 -10.64 23.07
C VAL A 198 7.34 -9.60 22.89
N ARG A 199 8.16 -9.77 21.85
CA ARG A 199 9.08 -8.74 21.38
C ARG A 199 8.71 -8.40 19.94
N LYS A 200 8.42 -7.13 19.72
CA LYS A 200 8.09 -6.58 18.38
C LYS A 200 9.07 -5.50 18.05
N THR A 201 9.60 -5.54 16.82
CA THR A 201 10.41 -4.46 16.23
C THR A 201 9.81 -4.05 14.90
N LYS A 202 9.88 -2.77 14.61
CA LYS A 202 9.44 -2.21 13.32
C LYS A 202 10.40 -1.11 12.93
N ASP A 203 10.98 -1.25 11.75
CA ASP A 203 11.85 -0.28 11.11
C ASP A 203 11.16 0.23 9.84
N LYS A 204 11.27 1.53 9.60
CA LYS A 204 10.77 2.18 8.39
C LYS A 204 11.82 3.16 7.91
N GLU A 205 12.23 3.00 6.65
CA GLU A 205 13.13 3.90 5.95
C GLU A 205 12.41 4.47 4.74
N VAL A 206 12.53 5.78 4.52
CA VAL A 206 11.91 6.48 3.40
C VAL A 206 12.90 7.50 2.86
N ASP A 207 13.25 7.34 1.60
CA ASP A 207 13.97 8.35 0.84
C ASP A 207 12.98 9.05 -0.10
N PHE A 208 12.89 10.36 0.03
CA PHE A 208 12.01 11.19 -0.77
C PHE A 208 12.79 12.29 -1.46
N TYR A 209 12.59 12.41 -2.76
CA TYR A 209 13.21 13.42 -3.60
C TYR A 209 12.15 14.20 -4.36
N GLU A 210 12.27 15.51 -4.32
CA GLU A 210 11.50 16.43 -5.16
C GLU A 210 12.47 17.16 -6.08
N TYR A 211 12.18 17.14 -7.36
CA TYR A 211 13.03 17.73 -8.38
C TYR A 211 12.44 19.04 -8.85
N SER A 212 13.26 20.08 -8.83
CA SER A 212 12.94 21.39 -9.40
C SER A 212 13.92 21.71 -10.51
N PRO A 213 13.51 22.35 -11.60
CA PRO A 213 14.47 22.83 -12.61
C PRO A 213 15.46 23.83 -12.00
N LEU A 214 16.67 23.79 -12.50
CA LEU A 214 17.73 24.73 -12.08
C LEU A 214 17.49 26.15 -12.59
N ASP A 215 16.70 26.31 -13.64
CA ASP A 215 16.36 27.56 -14.27
C ASP A 215 14.82 27.66 -14.39
N GLU A 216 14.24 28.77 -13.92
CA GLU A 216 12.80 29.04 -14.03
C GLU A 216 12.35 29.08 -15.48
N ASP A 217 13.18 29.56 -16.40
CA ASP A 217 12.90 29.57 -17.83
C ASP A 217 12.83 28.16 -18.44
N ALA A 218 13.53 27.18 -17.85
CA ALA A 218 13.40 25.78 -18.25
C ALA A 218 12.00 25.21 -17.97
N PHE A 219 11.27 25.74 -17.02
CA PHE A 219 9.87 25.38 -16.76
C PHE A 219 8.94 25.74 -17.92
N MET A 220 9.22 26.82 -18.62
CA MET A 220 8.43 27.26 -19.76
C MET A 220 8.48 26.26 -20.93
N THR A 221 9.57 25.48 -21.03
CA THR A 221 9.73 24.44 -22.06
C THR A 221 9.26 23.05 -21.61
N ASN A 222 8.94 22.87 -20.32
CA ASN A 222 8.50 21.60 -19.74
C ASN A 222 6.96 21.49 -19.72
N SER A 223 6.36 21.65 -20.88
CA SER A 223 4.93 21.39 -21.05
C SER A 223 4.66 19.89 -21.20
N LEU A 224 3.42 19.50 -20.98
CA LEU A 224 2.96 18.13 -21.22
C LEU A 224 3.24 17.66 -22.64
N ALA A 225 3.22 18.57 -23.64
CA ALA A 225 3.53 18.29 -25.05
C ALA A 225 4.96 17.77 -25.28
N ASN A 226 5.90 18.12 -24.39
CA ASN A 226 7.31 17.71 -24.48
C ASN A 226 7.60 16.40 -23.75
N THR A 227 6.59 15.69 -23.27
CA THR A 227 6.74 14.43 -22.55
C THR A 227 6.29 13.23 -23.38
N VAL A 228 6.91 12.08 -23.11
CA VAL A 228 6.54 10.80 -23.72
C VAL A 228 6.09 9.86 -22.62
N ASP A 229 4.90 9.30 -22.78
CA ASP A 229 4.40 8.26 -21.86
C ASP A 229 5.10 6.93 -22.13
N GLN A 230 5.97 6.53 -21.20
CA GLN A 230 6.70 5.26 -21.23
C GLN A 230 6.11 4.23 -20.26
N THR A 231 4.95 4.52 -19.64
CA THR A 231 4.33 3.57 -18.74
C THR A 231 3.90 2.30 -19.47
N ASN A 232 4.14 1.15 -18.85
CA ASN A 232 3.64 -0.10 -19.36
C ASN A 232 2.18 -0.28 -18.93
N LYS A 233 1.31 -0.57 -19.87
CA LYS A 233 -0.13 -0.82 -19.65
C LYS A 233 -0.50 -2.29 -19.83
N ASN A 234 0.47 -3.10 -20.30
CA ASN A 234 0.29 -4.52 -20.64
C ASN A 234 1.35 -5.35 -19.90
N PHE A 235 1.28 -5.44 -18.60
CA PHE A 235 2.16 -6.34 -17.85
C PHE A 235 1.48 -7.63 -17.43
#